data_853e69b07fdd06f6893a108eca3de37e
#
_entry.id   853e69b07fdd06f6893a108eca3de37e
#
_cell.length_a   1.000
_cell.length_b   1.000
_cell.length_c   1.000
_cell.angle_alpha   90.00
_cell.angle_beta   90.00
_cell.angle_gamma   90.00
#
_symmetry.space_group_name_H-M   'P 1'
#
loop_
_entity.id
_entity.type
_entity.pdbx_description
1 polymer ?
#
loop_
_entity_poly.entity_id
_entity_poly.type
_entity_poly.pdbx_seq_one_letter_code
_entity_poly.pdbx_strand_id
1 'polypeptide(L)'
;SAGLAGLEQHTWVLNRYFADLLEEVYDHGGDVLYIAGDAFLCYWPAASRDALGETVLRAAQAGLAIQARLHERDAGRGHRFATRIGLSAGELSIAFVGGVGGRWELVADGRALHEAAEAERASAPGEVVLSPAAWALVARRCDGHRRGDAGTVLAAIREGLPALVRPAQQEASADEQLLRAFVPPSVLDRLDSEAASLAELRAVTVLMADLPGLGDATPANLERTHAHVRAFQQVVERFEGIVRVDVDDKGVMLLAVFGLPPRAHENDAVRAIHAARALREALEALGVRCGIGVATGRAFCGAFGSDLRREYMLRGDVINLAARLMQAAGAAVVCDQATVQSARGRIDFEAMAPLVLKGRSQPVPAYRPLGRSERVTRAASPIIGRLRERSVLEAQVVALREGASGGLAIVEAEAGVGKSRLMADLSARAEAVGVRVLTATADAIESNTAYYAWRQVFGALFGLDSSVRGADARARVVEKMASLSGVAQLLPLLNAVLAVQIPDNELTQEMVGEVREENTRHLLAKV
;
A
#
# COMPACT_ATOMS: atom_id res chain seq x y z
N SER A 1 1.82 -17.16 -22.01
CA SER A 1 0.35 -17.40 -22.07
C SER A 1 -0.05 -18.79 -21.58
N ALA A 2 0.63 -19.31 -20.57
CA ALA A 2 0.18 -20.49 -19.84
C ALA A 2 -0.74 -19.98 -18.73
N GLY A 3 -2.04 -20.33 -18.76
CA GLY A 3 -3.01 -19.89 -17.77
C GLY A 3 -2.67 -20.35 -16.34
N LEU A 4 -3.66 -20.46 -15.45
CA LEU A 4 -3.50 -20.85 -14.03
C LEU A 4 -2.52 -22.02 -13.82
N ALA A 5 -2.60 -23.08 -14.64
CA ALA A 5 -1.71 -24.25 -14.56
C ALA A 5 -0.22 -23.91 -14.76
N GLY A 6 0.09 -22.90 -15.60
CA GLY A 6 1.46 -22.44 -15.78
C GLY A 6 2.00 -21.62 -14.61
N LEU A 7 1.14 -20.87 -13.94
CA LEU A 7 1.49 -20.09 -12.74
C LEU A 7 1.70 -20.99 -11.52
N GLU A 8 0.83 -21.97 -11.29
CA GLU A 8 1.00 -22.96 -10.22
C GLU A 8 2.30 -23.75 -10.38
N GLN A 9 2.60 -24.15 -11.62
CA GLN A 9 3.83 -24.84 -11.94
C GLN A 9 5.07 -23.98 -11.69
N HIS A 10 5.03 -22.71 -12.10
CA HIS A 10 6.14 -21.79 -11.87
C HIS A 10 6.38 -21.55 -10.38
N THR A 11 5.29 -21.44 -9.61
CA THR A 11 5.34 -21.31 -8.15
C THR A 11 5.97 -22.55 -7.51
N TRP A 12 5.61 -23.75 -7.95
CA TRP A 12 6.19 -24.98 -7.42
C TRP A 12 7.69 -25.06 -7.68
N VAL A 13 8.14 -24.74 -8.90
CA VAL A 13 9.57 -24.72 -9.27
C VAL A 13 10.35 -23.71 -8.41
N LEU A 14 9.79 -22.52 -8.20
CA LEU A 14 10.40 -21.49 -7.37
C LEU A 14 10.46 -21.88 -5.89
N ASN A 15 9.39 -22.44 -5.35
CA ASN A 15 9.36 -22.88 -3.96
C ASN A 15 10.42 -23.94 -3.68
N ARG A 16 10.61 -24.87 -4.61
CA ARG A 16 11.67 -25.88 -4.51
C ARG A 16 13.06 -25.26 -4.55
N TYR A 17 13.29 -24.33 -5.47
CA TYR A 17 14.54 -23.59 -5.56
C TYR A 17 14.82 -22.79 -4.28
N PHE A 18 13.81 -22.15 -3.73
CA PHE A 18 13.90 -21.39 -2.48
C PHE A 18 14.16 -22.32 -1.28
N ALA A 19 13.53 -23.48 -1.25
CA ALA A 19 13.78 -24.47 -0.21
C ALA A 19 15.25 -24.91 -0.18
N ASP A 20 15.81 -25.26 -1.34
CA ASP A 20 17.21 -25.66 -1.47
C ASP A 20 18.18 -24.52 -1.08
N LEU A 21 17.85 -23.26 -1.41
CA LEU A 21 18.65 -22.09 -1.04
C LEU A 21 18.60 -21.82 0.47
N LEU A 22 17.41 -21.87 1.06
CA LEU A 22 17.22 -21.67 2.50
C LEU A 22 17.95 -22.74 3.31
N GLU A 23 17.93 -23.98 2.86
CA GLU A 23 18.62 -25.07 3.49
C GLU A 23 20.14 -24.79 3.57
N GLU A 24 20.77 -24.35 2.47
CA GLU A 24 22.20 -24.00 2.46
C GLU A 24 22.50 -22.82 3.40
N VAL A 25 21.64 -21.82 3.46
CA VAL A 25 21.82 -20.67 4.37
C VAL A 25 21.80 -21.16 5.82
N TYR A 26 20.79 -21.92 6.20
CA TYR A 26 20.63 -22.44 7.57
C TYR A 26 21.71 -23.43 7.97
N ASP A 27 22.14 -24.32 7.05
CA ASP A 27 23.21 -25.30 7.31
C ASP A 27 24.56 -24.63 7.59
N HIS A 28 24.75 -23.42 7.09
CA HIS A 28 25.93 -22.61 7.35
C HIS A 28 25.74 -21.56 8.48
N GLY A 29 24.63 -21.68 9.27
CA GLY A 29 24.39 -20.81 10.42
C GLY A 29 23.94 -19.40 10.09
N GLY A 30 23.46 -19.17 8.88
CA GLY A 30 22.80 -17.92 8.47
C GLY A 30 21.32 -17.96 8.76
N ASP A 31 20.69 -16.80 8.63
CA ASP A 31 19.25 -16.64 8.65
C ASP A 31 18.82 -15.65 7.54
N VAL A 32 17.52 -15.66 7.22
CA VAL A 32 16.96 -14.79 6.19
C VAL A 32 16.26 -13.62 6.85
N LEU A 33 16.65 -12.41 6.47
CA LEU A 33 16.02 -11.21 6.97
C LEU A 33 14.68 -10.95 6.27
N TYR A 34 14.70 -10.93 4.92
CA TYR A 34 13.48 -10.84 4.11
C TYR A 34 13.72 -11.36 2.69
N ILE A 35 12.59 -11.58 1.99
CA ILE A 35 12.55 -11.98 0.59
C ILE A 35 11.90 -10.86 -0.21
N ALA A 36 12.63 -10.29 -1.18
CA ALA A 36 12.16 -9.22 -2.05
C ALA A 36 12.09 -9.69 -3.51
N GLY A 37 10.90 -10.08 -3.95
CA GLY A 37 10.71 -10.58 -5.32
C GLY A 37 11.41 -11.92 -5.56
N ASP A 38 12.54 -11.91 -6.28
CA ASP A 38 13.41 -13.05 -6.54
C ASP A 38 14.74 -12.97 -5.79
N ALA A 39 14.93 -11.94 -4.97
CA ALA A 39 16.12 -11.73 -4.17
C ALA A 39 15.90 -12.11 -2.69
N PHE A 40 16.97 -12.54 -2.05
CA PHE A 40 17.04 -12.86 -0.62
C PHE A 40 18.07 -11.97 0.05
N LEU A 41 17.72 -11.39 1.18
CA LEU A 41 18.67 -10.84 2.10
C LEU A 41 18.88 -11.81 3.26
N CYS A 42 20.07 -12.38 3.31
CA CYS A 42 20.49 -13.28 4.38
C CYS A 42 21.54 -12.62 5.26
N TYR A 43 21.60 -13.00 6.52
CA TYR A 43 22.58 -12.46 7.44
C TYR A 43 23.16 -13.55 8.35
N TRP A 44 24.38 -13.32 8.81
CA TRP A 44 25.11 -14.16 9.77
C TRP A 44 25.51 -13.26 10.94
N PRO A 45 24.89 -13.40 12.11
CA PRO A 45 25.24 -12.57 13.26
C PRO A 45 26.61 -12.99 13.82
N ALA A 46 27.49 -12.02 13.99
CA ALA A 46 28.76 -12.24 14.67
C ALA A 46 28.61 -11.89 16.16
N ALA A 47 29.04 -12.78 17.05
CA ALA A 47 28.96 -12.57 18.49
C ALA A 47 29.89 -11.43 18.98
N SER A 48 30.95 -11.13 18.22
CA SER A 48 31.88 -10.04 18.49
C SER A 48 32.60 -9.63 17.19
N ARG A 49 33.33 -8.50 17.24
CA ARG A 49 34.19 -8.09 16.11
C ARG A 49 35.27 -9.11 15.78
N ASP A 50 35.80 -9.80 16.77
CA ASP A 50 36.83 -10.83 16.57
C ASP A 50 36.27 -12.07 15.86
N ALA A 51 35.00 -12.40 16.12
CA ALA A 51 34.30 -13.51 15.47
C ALA A 51 33.86 -13.20 14.02
N LEU A 52 33.91 -11.92 13.61
CA LEU A 52 33.39 -11.49 12.31
C LEU A 52 34.09 -12.20 11.13
N GLY A 53 35.40 -12.46 11.23
CA GLY A 53 36.15 -13.16 10.18
C GLY A 53 35.68 -14.59 9.95
N GLU A 54 35.39 -15.35 11.01
CA GLU A 54 34.81 -16.70 10.90
C GLU A 54 33.39 -16.67 10.39
N THR A 55 32.60 -15.67 10.82
CA THR A 55 31.23 -15.47 10.35
C THR A 55 31.18 -15.19 8.86
N VAL A 56 32.07 -14.32 8.35
CA VAL A 56 32.21 -14.04 6.91
C VAL A 56 32.64 -15.29 6.14
N LEU A 57 33.54 -16.09 6.71
CA LEU A 57 33.97 -17.34 6.06
C LEU A 57 32.82 -18.35 5.96
N ARG A 58 31.95 -18.46 6.97
CA ARG A 58 30.73 -19.28 6.90
C ARG A 58 29.77 -18.80 5.82
N ALA A 59 29.53 -17.50 5.74
CA ALA A 59 28.70 -16.91 4.70
C ALA A 59 29.30 -17.16 3.29
N ALA A 60 30.61 -17.09 3.17
CA ALA A 60 31.32 -17.38 1.93
C ALA A 60 31.21 -18.89 1.54
N GLN A 61 31.28 -19.80 2.53
CA GLN A 61 31.03 -21.23 2.30
C GLN A 61 29.60 -21.47 1.82
N ALA A 62 28.60 -20.85 2.47
CA ALA A 62 27.21 -20.91 2.03
C ALA A 62 27.06 -20.41 0.59
N GLY A 63 27.68 -19.28 0.25
CA GLY A 63 27.62 -18.73 -1.10
C GLY A 63 28.17 -19.68 -2.17
N LEU A 64 29.33 -20.32 -1.91
CA LEU A 64 29.88 -21.31 -2.82
C LEU A 64 29.02 -22.58 -2.89
N ALA A 65 28.48 -23.04 -1.77
CA ALA A 65 27.58 -24.21 -1.73
C ALA A 65 26.29 -23.95 -2.53
N ILE A 66 25.69 -22.77 -2.38
CA ILE A 66 24.53 -22.34 -3.15
C ILE A 66 24.85 -22.36 -4.66
N GLN A 67 25.98 -21.81 -5.07
CA GLN A 67 26.39 -21.83 -6.48
C GLN A 67 26.63 -23.24 -6.98
N ALA A 68 27.34 -24.08 -6.23
CA ALA A 68 27.59 -25.46 -6.61
C ALA A 68 26.32 -26.31 -6.73
N ARG A 69 25.32 -26.06 -5.86
CA ARG A 69 24.08 -26.81 -5.82
C ARG A 69 23.02 -26.32 -6.80
N LEU A 70 22.91 -25.00 -7.01
CA LEU A 70 21.77 -24.38 -7.66
C LEU A 70 22.09 -23.68 -8.99
N HIS A 71 23.34 -23.30 -9.25
CA HIS A 71 23.68 -22.59 -10.48
C HIS A 71 23.46 -23.47 -11.72
N GLU A 72 22.68 -22.99 -12.69
CA GLU A 72 22.29 -23.67 -13.94
C GLU A 72 21.67 -25.07 -13.79
N ARG A 73 21.33 -25.47 -12.55
CA ARG A 73 20.62 -26.73 -12.32
C ARG A 73 19.21 -26.64 -12.88
N ASP A 74 18.76 -27.73 -13.50
CA ASP A 74 17.36 -27.87 -13.90
C ASP A 74 16.46 -27.96 -12.65
N ALA A 75 15.77 -26.88 -12.36
CA ALA A 75 14.80 -26.82 -11.26
C ALA A 75 13.49 -27.56 -11.59
N GLY A 76 13.40 -28.18 -12.76
CA GLY A 76 12.28 -28.91 -13.30
C GLY A 76 11.77 -28.34 -14.62
N ARG A 77 11.49 -29.22 -15.57
CA ARG A 77 10.91 -28.90 -16.90
C ARG A 77 11.73 -27.92 -17.75
N GLY A 78 13.07 -27.94 -17.62
CA GLY A 78 13.98 -27.09 -18.41
C GLY A 78 14.14 -25.67 -17.90
N HIS A 79 13.61 -25.33 -16.70
CA HIS A 79 13.89 -24.05 -16.06
C HIS A 79 15.22 -24.11 -15.32
N ARG A 80 16.17 -23.26 -15.74
CA ARG A 80 17.46 -23.09 -15.08
C ARG A 80 17.51 -21.72 -14.44
N PHE A 81 17.93 -21.68 -13.18
CA PHE A 81 18.15 -20.44 -12.47
C PHE A 81 19.64 -20.15 -12.37
N ALA A 82 19.99 -18.89 -12.50
CA ALA A 82 21.34 -18.42 -12.30
C ALA A 82 21.33 -17.36 -11.22
N THR A 83 22.07 -17.61 -10.14
CA THR A 83 22.10 -16.74 -8.97
C THR A 83 23.35 -15.89 -8.96
N ARG A 84 23.25 -14.64 -8.53
CA ARG A 84 24.36 -13.75 -8.23
C ARG A 84 24.38 -13.56 -6.72
N ILE A 85 25.57 -13.55 -6.11
CA ILE A 85 25.70 -13.42 -4.67
C ILE A 85 26.70 -12.31 -4.36
N GLY A 86 26.24 -11.29 -3.63
CA GLY A 86 27.07 -10.26 -3.03
C GLY A 86 27.15 -10.48 -1.53
N LEU A 87 28.35 -10.41 -0.96
CA LEU A 87 28.60 -10.60 0.45
C LEU A 87 29.37 -9.42 1.03
N SER A 88 28.88 -8.85 2.11
CA SER A 88 29.55 -7.78 2.84
C SER A 88 29.68 -8.10 4.32
N ALA A 89 30.43 -7.27 5.04
CA ALA A 89 30.63 -7.38 6.47
C ALA A 89 30.64 -6.00 7.14
N GLY A 90 29.91 -5.84 8.21
CA GLY A 90 29.82 -4.58 8.93
C GLY A 90 28.64 -4.52 9.88
N GLU A 91 28.41 -3.35 10.40
CA GLU A 91 27.26 -3.10 11.28
C GLU A 91 25.97 -3.04 10.46
N LEU A 92 24.95 -3.70 10.99
CA LEU A 92 23.59 -3.71 10.47
C LEU A 92 22.64 -3.34 11.62
N SER A 93 21.81 -2.35 11.40
CA SER A 93 20.75 -1.98 12.33
C SER A 93 19.44 -2.59 11.89
N ILE A 94 18.76 -3.25 12.81
CA ILE A 94 17.44 -3.84 12.60
C ILE A 94 16.47 -3.16 13.55
N ALA A 95 15.34 -2.67 13.04
CA ALA A 95 14.35 -1.98 13.82
C ALA A 95 12.93 -2.39 13.44
N PHE A 96 12.01 -2.28 14.40
CA PHE A 96 10.59 -2.41 14.16
C PHE A 96 9.96 -1.02 14.08
N VAL A 97 9.25 -0.76 12.99
CA VAL A 97 8.64 0.54 12.70
C VAL A 97 7.15 0.39 12.38
N GLY A 98 6.38 1.46 12.55
CA GLY A 98 4.95 1.47 12.29
C GLY A 98 4.11 1.36 13.56
N GLY A 99 3.38 0.26 13.76
CA GLY A 99 2.53 0.00 14.94
C GLY A 99 1.10 0.50 14.82
N VAL A 100 0.67 0.99 13.67
CA VAL A 100 -0.73 1.37 13.41
C VAL A 100 -1.58 0.10 13.32
N GLY A 101 -2.73 0.08 14.00
CA GLY A 101 -3.57 -1.11 14.09
C GLY A 101 -2.85 -2.34 14.70
N GLY A 102 -1.79 -2.11 15.50
CA GLY A 102 -0.96 -3.19 16.06
C GLY A 102 0.00 -3.82 15.06
N ARG A 103 0.11 -3.31 13.84
CA ARG A 103 0.96 -3.86 12.77
C ARG A 103 2.35 -3.24 12.75
N TRP A 104 3.37 -4.08 12.87
CA TRP A 104 4.77 -3.68 12.84
C TRP A 104 5.46 -4.20 11.57
N GLU A 105 6.39 -3.42 11.06
CA GLU A 105 7.24 -3.76 9.93
C GLU A 105 8.70 -3.83 10.38
N LEU A 106 9.42 -4.81 9.88
CA LEU A 106 10.86 -4.94 10.12
C LEU A 106 11.58 -4.16 9.03
N VAL A 107 12.49 -3.28 9.44
CA VAL A 107 13.39 -2.59 8.54
C VAL A 107 14.83 -2.84 8.96
N ALA A 108 15.71 -2.98 7.99
CA ALA A 108 17.14 -3.12 8.22
C ALA A 108 17.88 -2.07 7.40
N ASP A 109 18.93 -1.49 8.00
CA ASP A 109 19.79 -0.53 7.31
C ASP A 109 21.22 -0.62 7.82
N GLY A 110 22.15 -0.13 7.04
CA GLY A 110 23.56 -0.10 7.36
C GLY A 110 24.44 -0.19 6.14
N ARG A 111 25.66 0.29 6.30
CA ARG A 111 26.66 0.27 5.24
C ARG A 111 26.91 -1.13 4.66
N ALA A 112 26.86 -2.16 5.51
CA ALA A 112 27.01 -3.55 5.07
C ALA A 112 25.94 -3.97 4.06
N LEU A 113 24.69 -3.49 4.20
CA LEU A 113 23.61 -3.77 3.25
C LEU A 113 23.91 -3.16 1.87
N HIS A 114 24.31 -1.89 1.83
CA HIS A 114 24.64 -1.20 0.59
C HIS A 114 25.84 -1.85 -0.13
N GLU A 115 26.90 -2.18 0.61
CA GLU A 115 28.08 -2.84 0.06
C GLU A 115 27.75 -4.26 -0.45
N ALA A 116 26.85 -5.00 0.21
CA ALA A 116 26.39 -6.32 -0.28
C ALA A 116 25.64 -6.18 -1.62
N ALA A 117 24.77 -5.19 -1.74
CA ALA A 117 24.04 -4.92 -2.98
C ALA A 117 24.97 -4.44 -4.11
N GLU A 118 26.02 -3.66 -3.81
CA GLU A 118 27.05 -3.28 -4.79
C GLU A 118 27.85 -4.50 -5.27
N ALA A 119 28.24 -5.37 -4.36
CA ALA A 119 28.93 -6.61 -4.67
C ALA A 119 28.06 -7.54 -5.52
N GLU A 120 26.75 -7.65 -5.21
CA GLU A 120 25.76 -8.42 -6.01
C GLU A 120 25.65 -7.86 -7.43
N ARG A 121 25.50 -6.54 -7.58
CA ARG A 121 25.44 -5.90 -8.91
C ARG A 121 26.71 -6.11 -9.74
N ALA A 122 27.86 -6.20 -9.09
CA ALA A 122 29.14 -6.46 -9.75
C ALA A 122 29.35 -7.94 -10.10
N SER A 123 28.58 -8.86 -9.50
CA SER A 123 28.71 -10.29 -9.74
C SER A 123 28.08 -10.69 -11.08
N ALA A 124 28.70 -11.65 -11.76
CA ALA A 124 28.08 -12.37 -12.86
C ALA A 124 27.27 -13.57 -12.33
N PRO A 125 26.31 -14.09 -13.12
CA PRO A 125 25.62 -15.34 -12.78
C PRO A 125 26.62 -16.45 -12.43
N GLY A 126 26.42 -17.13 -11.30
CA GLY A 126 27.31 -18.17 -10.80
C GLY A 126 28.46 -17.69 -9.91
N GLU A 127 28.62 -16.38 -9.73
CA GLU A 127 29.70 -15.83 -8.91
C GLU A 127 29.23 -15.46 -7.49
N VAL A 128 30.22 -15.45 -6.59
CA VAL A 128 30.14 -14.89 -5.24
C VAL A 128 31.14 -13.75 -5.16
N VAL A 129 30.68 -12.52 -4.97
CA VAL A 129 31.55 -11.34 -4.84
C VAL A 129 31.53 -10.85 -3.39
N LEU A 130 32.71 -10.73 -2.80
CA LEU A 130 32.89 -10.18 -1.47
C LEU A 130 33.23 -8.69 -1.58
N SER A 131 32.55 -7.84 -0.78
CA SER A 131 32.93 -6.44 -0.65
C SER A 131 34.36 -6.30 -0.13
N PRO A 132 35.02 -5.14 -0.31
CA PRO A 132 36.38 -4.92 0.23
C PRO A 132 36.45 -5.19 1.73
N ALA A 133 35.42 -4.83 2.50
CA ALA A 133 35.35 -5.08 3.94
C ALA A 133 35.31 -6.57 4.28
N ALA A 134 34.46 -7.32 3.59
CA ALA A 134 34.37 -8.78 3.78
C ALA A 134 35.66 -9.49 3.33
N TRP A 135 36.21 -9.10 2.18
CA TRP A 135 37.43 -9.71 1.66
C TRP A 135 38.61 -9.53 2.62
N ALA A 136 38.80 -8.34 3.18
CA ALA A 136 39.88 -8.06 4.13
C ALA A 136 39.93 -9.03 5.31
N LEU A 137 38.77 -9.54 5.74
CA LEU A 137 38.64 -10.47 6.87
C LEU A 137 39.01 -11.93 6.53
N VAL A 138 38.90 -12.33 5.25
CA VAL A 138 39.06 -13.73 4.84
C VAL A 138 40.15 -13.97 3.81
N ALA A 139 40.82 -12.93 3.30
CA ALA A 139 41.79 -13.02 2.22
C ALA A 139 42.92 -14.03 2.46
N ARG A 140 43.35 -14.27 3.71
CA ARG A 140 44.40 -15.24 4.06
C ARG A 140 43.94 -16.70 3.89
N ARG A 141 42.64 -16.94 3.92
CA ARG A 141 41.99 -18.28 3.88
C ARG A 141 41.29 -18.56 2.56
N CYS A 142 41.24 -17.57 1.66
CA CYS A 142 40.49 -17.66 0.40
C CYS A 142 41.37 -17.33 -0.79
N ASP A 143 41.00 -17.85 -1.95
CA ASP A 143 41.52 -17.47 -3.27
C ASP A 143 40.46 -16.67 -4.01
N GLY A 144 40.84 -15.61 -4.70
CA GLY A 144 39.93 -14.78 -5.46
C GLY A 144 40.68 -13.82 -6.39
N HIS A 145 39.93 -13.17 -7.26
CA HIS A 145 40.44 -12.13 -8.15
C HIS A 145 39.59 -10.87 -8.03
N ARG A 146 40.26 -9.73 -8.09
CA ARG A 146 39.62 -8.43 -7.88
C ARG A 146 38.70 -8.07 -9.04
N ARG A 147 37.49 -7.53 -8.69
CA ARG A 147 36.53 -7.01 -9.64
C ARG A 147 36.30 -5.52 -9.38
N GLY A 148 37.19 -4.69 -9.90
CA GLY A 148 37.11 -3.24 -9.72
C GLY A 148 37.10 -2.83 -8.24
N ASP A 149 36.36 -1.77 -7.95
CA ASP A 149 36.20 -1.25 -6.58
C ASP A 149 35.06 -1.93 -5.80
N ALA A 150 34.17 -2.64 -6.49
CA ALA A 150 33.00 -3.31 -5.88
C ALA A 150 33.38 -4.53 -5.03
N GLY A 151 34.59 -5.13 -5.24
CA GLY A 151 35.03 -6.24 -4.41
C GLY A 151 35.90 -7.28 -5.10
N THR A 152 35.89 -8.49 -4.56
CA THR A 152 36.67 -9.63 -5.03
C THR A 152 35.77 -10.82 -5.30
N VAL A 153 35.86 -11.42 -6.48
CA VAL A 153 35.21 -12.68 -6.82
C VAL A 153 35.91 -13.81 -6.06
N LEU A 154 35.14 -14.54 -5.27
CA LEU A 154 35.61 -15.70 -4.52
C LEU A 154 35.77 -16.89 -5.46
N ALA A 155 36.98 -17.41 -5.60
CA ALA A 155 37.26 -18.59 -6.42
C ALA A 155 37.25 -19.88 -5.59
N ALA A 156 37.87 -19.87 -4.42
CA ALA A 156 37.95 -21.01 -3.53
C ALA A 156 38.23 -20.60 -2.08
N ILE A 157 37.89 -21.49 -1.16
CA ILE A 157 38.28 -21.41 0.25
C ILE A 157 39.32 -22.47 0.51
N ARG A 158 40.53 -22.05 0.92
CA ARG A 158 41.65 -22.94 1.22
C ARG A 158 41.50 -23.68 2.53
N GLU A 159 41.01 -22.95 3.53
CA GLU A 159 40.77 -23.47 4.88
C GLU A 159 39.32 -23.13 5.31
N GLY A 160 38.41 -24.04 5.07
CA GLY A 160 37.01 -23.92 5.48
C GLY A 160 36.80 -24.17 6.98
N LEU A 161 35.63 -23.81 7.45
CA LEU A 161 35.17 -24.16 8.79
C LEU A 161 34.41 -25.51 8.74
N PRO A 162 34.42 -26.27 9.83
CA PRO A 162 33.63 -27.50 9.90
C PRO A 162 32.13 -27.21 9.78
N ALA A 163 31.39 -28.20 9.26
CA ALA A 163 29.94 -28.11 9.19
C ALA A 163 29.34 -27.83 10.58
N LEU A 164 28.31 -27.01 10.61
CA LEU A 164 27.54 -26.79 11.83
C LEU A 164 26.57 -27.93 12.04
N VAL A 165 26.49 -28.43 13.26
CA VAL A 165 25.37 -29.25 13.66
C VAL A 165 24.20 -28.32 13.94
N ARG A 166 23.15 -28.36 13.12
CA ARG A 166 21.93 -27.60 13.41
C ARG A 166 21.48 -27.93 14.84
N PRO A 167 21.33 -26.96 15.73
CA PRO A 167 20.62 -27.21 16.97
C PRO A 167 19.21 -27.69 16.59
N ALA A 168 18.72 -28.74 17.26
CA ALA A 168 17.31 -29.10 17.15
C ALA A 168 16.47 -27.83 17.32
N GLN A 169 15.52 -27.59 16.41
CA GLN A 169 14.64 -26.45 16.52
C GLN A 169 14.05 -26.45 17.91
N GLN A 170 14.57 -25.60 18.78
CA GLN A 170 13.88 -25.29 20.02
C GLN A 170 12.63 -24.54 19.59
N GLU A 171 11.46 -25.10 19.89
CA GLU A 171 10.21 -24.35 19.83
C GLU A 171 10.43 -23.12 20.72
N ALA A 172 10.73 -22.00 20.09
CA ALA A 172 10.78 -20.74 20.81
C ALA A 172 9.36 -20.52 21.34
N SER A 173 9.21 -20.43 22.65
CA SER A 173 7.94 -20.03 23.28
C SER A 173 7.72 -18.53 23.04
N ALA A 174 7.63 -18.15 21.77
CA ALA A 174 7.30 -16.79 21.38
C ALA A 174 5.80 -16.59 21.61
N ASP A 175 5.45 -15.46 22.22
CA ASP A 175 4.07 -15.07 22.39
C ASP A 175 3.41 -14.96 20.99
N GLU A 176 2.44 -15.80 20.71
CA GLU A 176 1.73 -15.82 19.43
C GLU A 176 1.12 -14.45 19.11
N GLN A 177 0.62 -13.72 20.11
CA GLN A 177 0.06 -12.38 19.93
C GLN A 177 1.12 -11.40 19.44
N LEU A 178 2.34 -11.51 19.93
CA LEU A 178 3.46 -10.70 19.48
C LEU A 178 3.81 -11.03 18.03
N LEU A 179 3.85 -12.30 17.65
CA LEU A 179 4.15 -12.73 16.28
C LEU A 179 3.07 -12.30 15.28
N ARG A 180 1.81 -12.34 15.67
CA ARG A 180 0.68 -11.88 14.84
C ARG A 180 0.83 -10.41 14.41
N ALA A 181 1.48 -9.57 15.21
CA ALA A 181 1.75 -8.17 14.88
C ALA A 181 2.65 -7.98 13.64
N PHE A 182 3.38 -9.00 13.22
CA PHE A 182 4.26 -8.98 12.04
C PHE A 182 3.66 -9.70 10.82
N VAL A 183 2.50 -10.32 10.96
CA VAL A 183 1.85 -11.08 9.87
C VAL A 183 0.72 -10.25 9.25
N PRO A 184 0.67 -10.09 7.91
CA PRO A 184 -0.40 -9.34 7.25
C PRO A 184 -1.80 -9.88 7.60
N PRO A 185 -2.81 -9.00 7.81
CA PRO A 185 -4.18 -9.44 8.15
C PRO A 185 -4.76 -10.46 7.17
N SER A 186 -4.51 -10.30 5.88
CA SER A 186 -4.95 -11.25 4.84
C SER A 186 -4.35 -12.65 4.99
N VAL A 187 -3.22 -12.78 5.69
CA VAL A 187 -2.61 -14.08 6.00
C VAL A 187 -3.21 -14.64 7.28
N LEU A 188 -3.39 -13.79 8.31
CA LEU A 188 -3.99 -14.20 9.58
C LEU A 188 -5.39 -14.77 9.38
N ASP A 189 -6.25 -14.08 8.62
CA ASP A 189 -7.61 -14.53 8.34
C ASP A 189 -7.64 -15.90 7.63
N ARG A 190 -6.64 -16.20 6.82
CA ARG A 190 -6.51 -17.50 6.14
C ARG A 190 -5.97 -18.59 7.04
N LEU A 191 -5.03 -18.25 7.93
CA LEU A 191 -4.54 -19.19 8.93
C LEU A 191 -5.66 -19.57 9.90
N ASP A 192 -6.48 -18.59 10.31
CA ASP A 192 -7.60 -18.81 11.22
C ASP A 192 -8.77 -19.57 10.56
N SER A 193 -8.92 -19.52 9.22
CA SER A 193 -9.99 -20.21 8.47
C SER A 193 -9.65 -21.60 7.94
N GLU A 194 -8.47 -22.15 8.24
CA GLU A 194 -7.97 -23.43 7.72
C GLU A 194 -8.04 -23.56 6.18
N ALA A 195 -8.05 -22.45 5.46
CA ALA A 195 -8.16 -22.44 4.00
C ALA A 195 -6.91 -23.08 3.36
N ALA A 196 -7.07 -24.27 2.79
CA ALA A 196 -6.00 -25.12 2.29
C ALA A 196 -5.17 -24.55 1.14
N SER A 197 -5.64 -23.51 0.44
CA SER A 197 -4.92 -22.88 -0.67
C SER A 197 -4.65 -21.41 -0.42
N LEU A 198 -3.37 -21.08 -0.20
CA LEU A 198 -2.91 -19.71 -0.07
C LEU A 198 -2.61 -19.06 -1.44
N ALA A 199 -2.83 -19.75 -2.55
CA ALA A 199 -2.40 -19.34 -3.88
C ALA A 199 -3.57 -18.97 -4.78
N GLU A 200 -3.65 -17.70 -5.21
CA GLU A 200 -4.73 -17.19 -6.04
C GLU A 200 -4.22 -16.19 -7.09
N LEU A 201 -4.85 -16.20 -8.27
CA LEU A 201 -4.66 -15.14 -9.28
C LEU A 201 -5.78 -14.10 -9.12
N ARG A 202 -5.41 -12.91 -8.64
CA ARG A 202 -6.37 -11.83 -8.35
C ARG A 202 -6.13 -10.58 -9.19
N ALA A 203 -7.20 -9.87 -9.47
CA ALA A 203 -7.12 -8.50 -9.90
C ALA A 203 -6.84 -7.62 -8.68
N VAL A 204 -5.75 -6.87 -8.72
CA VAL A 204 -5.31 -5.99 -7.63
C VAL A 204 -4.90 -4.63 -8.19
N THR A 205 -4.94 -3.62 -7.34
CA THR A 205 -4.29 -2.34 -7.59
C THR A 205 -3.15 -2.18 -6.61
N VAL A 206 -1.97 -1.91 -7.15
CA VAL A 206 -0.72 -1.77 -6.40
C VAL A 206 -0.34 -0.30 -6.36
N LEU A 207 -0.05 0.21 -5.18
CA LEU A 207 0.54 1.51 -4.93
C LEU A 207 1.97 1.30 -4.43
N MET A 208 2.93 1.97 -5.04
CA MET A 208 4.33 1.97 -4.60
C MET A 208 4.85 3.39 -4.43
N ALA A 209 5.59 3.61 -3.34
CA ALA A 209 6.31 4.84 -3.06
C ALA A 209 7.69 4.50 -2.50
N ASP A 210 8.69 5.32 -2.82
CA ASP A 210 10.02 5.21 -2.25
C ASP A 210 10.26 6.33 -1.22
N LEU A 211 10.90 5.96 -0.14
CA LEU A 211 11.43 6.96 0.79
C LEU A 211 12.92 7.13 0.48
N PRO A 212 13.40 8.38 0.39
CA PRO A 212 14.84 8.64 0.25
C PRO A 212 15.59 7.91 1.35
N GLY A 213 16.71 7.28 1.01
CA GLY A 213 17.47 6.39 1.87
C GLY A 213 17.59 6.87 3.31
N LEU A 214 17.56 5.93 4.23
CA LEU A 214 17.63 6.18 5.67
C LEU A 214 18.97 6.82 6.06
N GLY A 215 20.00 6.63 5.24
CA GLY A 215 21.37 6.98 5.58
C GLY A 215 21.89 6.10 6.71
N ASP A 216 22.85 6.61 7.48
CA ASP A 216 23.33 5.90 8.66
C ASP A 216 22.18 5.66 9.65
N ALA A 217 22.12 4.47 10.25
CA ALA A 217 21.09 4.06 11.19
C ALA A 217 21.25 4.75 12.56
N THR A 218 21.11 6.06 12.55
CA THR A 218 21.09 6.87 13.78
C THR A 218 19.69 6.83 14.42
N PRO A 219 19.55 7.04 15.73
CA PRO A 219 18.25 7.14 16.38
C PRO A 219 17.31 8.14 15.69
N ALA A 220 17.81 9.30 15.27
CA ALA A 220 17.02 10.31 14.56
C ALA A 220 16.51 9.83 13.20
N ASN A 221 17.31 9.07 12.46
CA ASN A 221 16.90 8.48 11.19
C ASN A 221 15.87 7.37 11.39
N LEU A 222 16.02 6.55 12.42
CA LEU A 222 15.03 5.51 12.78
C LEU A 222 13.70 6.12 13.19
N GLU A 223 13.70 7.17 14.02
CA GLU A 223 12.48 7.90 14.40
C GLU A 223 11.78 8.51 13.19
N ARG A 224 12.53 9.10 12.28
CA ARG A 224 11.99 9.65 11.02
C ARG A 224 11.35 8.56 10.17
N THR A 225 12.02 7.42 9.99
CA THR A 225 11.46 6.28 9.25
C THR A 225 10.22 5.74 9.92
N HIS A 226 10.25 5.61 11.23
CA HIS A 226 9.08 5.20 12.00
C HIS A 226 7.89 6.15 11.73
N ALA A 227 8.10 7.47 11.73
CA ALA A 227 7.06 8.45 11.44
C ALA A 227 6.51 8.30 10.00
N HIS A 228 7.39 8.09 9.00
CA HIS A 228 6.99 7.89 7.62
C HIS A 228 6.19 6.60 7.42
N VAL A 229 6.64 5.49 8.00
CA VAL A 229 5.93 4.21 7.91
C VAL A 229 4.58 4.27 8.63
N ARG A 230 4.50 4.96 9.79
CA ARG A 230 3.23 5.19 10.47
C ARG A 230 2.25 5.99 9.61
N ALA A 231 2.70 7.07 8.99
CA ALA A 231 1.87 7.86 8.08
C ALA A 231 1.36 7.02 6.91
N PHE A 232 2.22 6.18 6.34
CA PHE A 232 1.83 5.23 5.30
C PHE A 232 0.79 4.23 5.77
N GLN A 233 1.01 3.57 6.92
CA GLN A 233 0.06 2.62 7.50
C GLN A 233 -1.29 3.27 7.77
N GLN A 234 -1.33 4.46 8.36
CA GLN A 234 -2.56 5.20 8.65
C GLN A 234 -3.36 5.51 7.38
N VAL A 235 -2.66 5.95 6.33
CA VAL A 235 -3.32 6.24 5.04
C VAL A 235 -3.84 4.96 4.41
N VAL A 236 -3.02 3.91 4.32
CA VAL A 236 -3.43 2.65 3.67
C VAL A 236 -4.56 1.97 4.42
N GLU A 237 -4.54 1.98 5.77
CA GLU A 237 -5.62 1.44 6.59
C GLU A 237 -6.93 2.18 6.39
N ARG A 238 -6.90 3.52 6.34
CA ARG A 238 -8.08 4.34 6.04
C ARG A 238 -8.77 3.95 4.73
N PHE A 239 -7.99 3.56 3.72
CA PHE A 239 -8.51 3.15 2.40
C PHE A 239 -8.62 1.63 2.25
N GLU A 240 -8.44 0.86 3.34
CA GLU A 240 -8.58 -0.59 3.42
C GLU A 240 -7.63 -1.37 2.47
N GLY A 241 -6.43 -0.83 2.27
CA GLY A 241 -5.33 -1.52 1.63
C GLY A 241 -4.56 -2.42 2.60
N ILE A 242 -3.66 -3.22 2.04
CA ILE A 242 -2.73 -4.07 2.80
C ILE A 242 -1.33 -3.51 2.62
N VAL A 243 -0.64 -3.27 3.73
CA VAL A 243 0.71 -2.71 3.78
C VAL A 243 1.77 -3.79 3.66
N ARG A 244 2.83 -3.50 2.94
CA ARG A 244 4.13 -4.14 3.00
C ARG A 244 5.23 -3.09 2.91
N VAL A 245 6.26 -3.26 3.70
CA VAL A 245 7.46 -2.42 3.65
C VAL A 245 8.64 -3.31 3.28
N ASP A 246 9.29 -2.99 2.18
CA ASP A 246 10.51 -3.66 1.74
C ASP A 246 11.68 -2.67 1.86
N VAL A 247 12.87 -3.17 2.10
CA VAL A 247 14.09 -2.36 2.13
C VAL A 247 15.02 -2.87 1.04
N ASP A 248 15.54 -1.95 0.25
CA ASP A 248 16.58 -2.24 -0.75
C ASP A 248 17.79 -1.31 -0.57
N ASP A 249 18.74 -1.40 -1.49
CA ASP A 249 19.94 -0.56 -1.50
C ASP A 249 19.69 0.94 -1.77
N LYS A 250 18.46 1.32 -2.08
CA LYS A 250 18.07 2.71 -2.37
C LYS A 250 17.30 3.34 -1.22
N GLY A 251 16.78 2.53 -0.31
CA GLY A 251 16.00 2.99 0.84
C GLY A 251 14.83 2.10 1.18
N VAL A 252 13.81 2.70 1.77
CA VAL A 252 12.59 2.02 2.18
C VAL A 252 11.55 2.14 1.08
N MET A 253 11.12 1.01 0.56
CA MET A 253 10.06 0.92 -0.43
C MET A 253 8.74 0.61 0.27
N LEU A 254 7.77 1.49 0.08
CA LEU A 254 6.42 1.34 0.60
C LEU A 254 5.52 0.70 -0.48
N LEU A 255 4.95 -0.45 -0.16
CA LEU A 255 4.04 -1.18 -1.03
C LEU A 255 2.67 -1.30 -0.37
N ALA A 256 1.62 -0.83 -1.04
CA ALA A 256 0.24 -1.09 -0.64
C ALA A 256 -0.51 -1.82 -1.74
N VAL A 257 -1.35 -2.77 -1.35
CA VAL A 257 -2.16 -3.58 -2.26
C VAL A 257 -3.62 -3.46 -1.90
N PHE A 258 -4.43 -3.17 -2.90
CA PHE A 258 -5.89 -3.08 -2.82
C PHE A 258 -6.50 -4.21 -3.66
N GLY A 259 -7.53 -4.88 -3.15
CA GLY A 259 -8.19 -6.01 -3.82
C GLY A 259 -7.83 -7.39 -3.26
N LEU A 260 -7.19 -7.45 -2.09
CA LEU A 260 -6.94 -8.70 -1.39
C LEU A 260 -7.98 -8.93 -0.28
N PRO A 261 -8.51 -10.16 -0.13
CA PRO A 261 -9.41 -10.48 0.98
C PRO A 261 -8.73 -10.26 2.34
N PRO A 262 -9.49 -9.88 3.34
CA PRO A 262 -10.95 -9.62 3.36
C PRO A 262 -11.33 -8.21 2.85
N ARG A 263 -10.36 -7.41 2.43
CA ARG A 263 -10.50 -6.00 2.07
C ARG A 263 -10.57 -5.77 0.55
N ALA A 264 -11.23 -6.66 -0.18
CA ALA A 264 -11.40 -6.53 -1.64
C ALA A 264 -12.72 -5.83 -1.98
N HIS A 265 -12.66 -4.82 -2.85
CA HIS A 265 -13.80 -4.00 -3.25
C HIS A 265 -13.84 -3.78 -4.77
N GLU A 266 -15.02 -3.48 -5.31
CA GLU A 266 -15.16 -3.16 -6.75
C GLU A 266 -14.44 -1.85 -7.16
N ASN A 267 -14.13 -0.98 -6.20
CA ASN A 267 -13.52 0.33 -6.41
C ASN A 267 -12.07 0.41 -5.93
N ASP A 268 -11.36 -0.70 -5.86
CA ASP A 268 -9.98 -0.77 -5.35
C ASP A 268 -9.02 0.18 -6.06
N ALA A 269 -9.14 0.37 -7.37
CA ALA A 269 -8.35 1.34 -8.11
C ALA A 269 -8.61 2.79 -7.65
N VAL A 270 -9.85 3.13 -7.32
CA VAL A 270 -10.23 4.46 -6.80
C VAL A 270 -9.66 4.65 -5.39
N ARG A 271 -9.76 3.62 -4.54
CA ARG A 271 -9.20 3.60 -3.18
C ARG A 271 -7.68 3.81 -3.22
N ALA A 272 -6.99 3.08 -4.09
CA ALA A 272 -5.54 3.21 -4.28
C ALA A 272 -5.13 4.63 -4.72
N ILE A 273 -5.88 5.28 -5.61
CA ILE A 273 -5.61 6.65 -6.06
C ILE A 273 -5.82 7.66 -4.92
N HIS A 274 -6.91 7.50 -4.15
CA HIS A 274 -7.13 8.36 -2.98
C HIS A 274 -6.05 8.16 -1.91
N ALA A 275 -5.65 6.91 -1.66
CA ALA A 275 -4.53 6.59 -0.78
C ALA A 275 -3.22 7.21 -1.27
N ALA A 276 -2.92 7.14 -2.58
CA ALA A 276 -1.72 7.74 -3.15
C ALA A 276 -1.67 9.26 -2.96
N ARG A 277 -2.79 9.95 -3.14
CA ARG A 277 -2.89 11.40 -2.94
C ARG A 277 -2.74 11.77 -1.47
N ALA A 278 -3.46 11.07 -0.58
CA ALA A 278 -3.37 11.29 0.86
C ALA A 278 -1.96 10.99 1.40
N LEU A 279 -1.32 9.93 0.88
CA LEU A 279 0.06 9.59 1.24
C LEU A 279 1.04 10.68 0.83
N ARG A 280 0.91 11.20 -0.40
CA ARG A 280 1.76 12.30 -0.85
C ARG A 280 1.63 13.51 0.08
N GLU A 281 0.41 13.91 0.43
CA GLU A 281 0.14 15.03 1.34
C GLU A 281 0.73 14.78 2.74
N ALA A 282 0.57 13.56 3.27
CA ALA A 282 1.11 13.18 4.58
C ALA A 282 2.65 13.17 4.61
N LEU A 283 3.30 12.67 3.55
CA LEU A 283 4.76 12.65 3.45
C LEU A 283 5.32 14.07 3.19
N GLU A 284 4.66 14.89 2.39
CA GLU A 284 5.03 16.30 2.21
C GLU A 284 4.97 17.08 3.53
N ALA A 285 3.98 16.82 4.39
CA ALA A 285 3.90 17.40 5.73
C ALA A 285 5.06 16.97 6.65
N LEU A 286 5.64 15.78 6.40
CA LEU A 286 6.83 15.26 7.08
C LEU A 286 8.15 15.67 6.38
N GLY A 287 8.08 16.56 5.37
CA GLY A 287 9.25 17.06 4.64
C GLY A 287 9.79 16.12 3.56
N VAL A 288 9.04 15.08 3.18
CA VAL A 288 9.46 14.13 2.15
C VAL A 288 8.67 14.32 0.87
N ARG A 289 9.39 14.40 -0.25
CA ARG A 289 8.81 14.39 -1.60
C ARG A 289 9.27 13.14 -2.32
N CYS A 290 8.34 12.28 -2.67
CA CYS A 290 8.63 11.03 -3.38
C CYS A 290 7.68 10.81 -4.56
N GLY A 291 8.12 9.99 -5.50
CA GLY A 291 7.27 9.50 -6.59
C GLY A 291 6.33 8.41 -6.09
N ILE A 292 5.10 8.41 -6.58
CA ILE A 292 4.12 7.37 -6.28
C ILE A 292 3.61 6.77 -7.58
N GLY A 293 3.78 5.46 -7.73
CA GLY A 293 3.26 4.69 -8.87
C GLY A 293 2.03 3.89 -8.48
N VAL A 294 0.99 3.95 -9.30
CA VAL A 294 -0.24 3.15 -9.11
C VAL A 294 -0.51 2.34 -10.37
N ALA A 295 -0.60 1.04 -10.25
CA ALA A 295 -0.88 0.14 -11.36
C ALA A 295 -1.97 -0.88 -11.01
N THR A 296 -2.84 -1.18 -11.97
CA THR A 296 -3.91 -2.18 -11.81
C THR A 296 -3.67 -3.35 -12.76
N GLY A 297 -3.79 -4.57 -12.25
CA GLY A 297 -3.58 -5.77 -13.06
C GLY A 297 -3.80 -7.05 -12.28
N ARG A 298 -3.44 -8.17 -12.89
CA ARG A 298 -3.52 -9.48 -12.24
C ARG A 298 -2.20 -9.80 -11.54
N ALA A 299 -2.28 -10.23 -10.30
CA ALA A 299 -1.15 -10.74 -9.54
C ALA A 299 -1.47 -12.12 -8.98
N PHE A 300 -0.47 -12.96 -8.95
CA PHE A 300 -0.50 -14.19 -8.17
C PHE A 300 -0.18 -13.83 -6.72
N CYS A 301 -1.07 -14.20 -5.82
CA CYS A 301 -0.97 -13.94 -4.40
C CYS A 301 -0.88 -15.28 -3.68
N GLY A 302 0.17 -15.52 -2.93
CA GLY A 302 0.33 -16.83 -2.29
C GLY A 302 1.52 -16.91 -1.35
N ALA A 303 1.60 -18.03 -0.64
CA ALA A 303 2.75 -18.37 0.19
C ALA A 303 3.90 -18.90 -0.68
N PHE A 304 5.06 -18.31 -0.52
CA PHE A 304 6.31 -18.73 -1.14
C PHE A 304 7.33 -19.09 -0.08
N GLY A 305 8.16 -20.08 -0.37
CA GLY A 305 9.20 -20.56 0.52
C GLY A 305 9.17 -22.05 0.74
N SER A 306 9.68 -22.48 1.90
CA SER A 306 9.76 -23.88 2.33
C SER A 306 8.95 -24.12 3.61
N ASP A 307 9.00 -25.34 4.13
CA ASP A 307 8.42 -25.65 5.45
C ASP A 307 9.17 -24.95 6.60
N LEU A 308 10.40 -24.52 6.35
CA LEU A 308 11.21 -23.79 7.33
C LEU A 308 10.87 -22.31 7.39
N ARG A 309 10.49 -21.71 6.24
CA ARG A 309 10.12 -20.29 6.14
C ARG A 309 9.18 -20.07 4.97
N ARG A 310 8.06 -19.43 5.24
CA ARG A 310 7.08 -19.02 4.22
C ARG A 310 6.81 -17.53 4.34
N GLU A 311 6.76 -16.85 3.21
CA GLU A 311 6.30 -15.48 3.11
C GLU A 311 5.10 -15.39 2.16
N TYR A 312 4.14 -14.57 2.52
CA TYR A 312 3.04 -14.25 1.61
C TYR A 312 3.50 -13.18 0.64
N MET A 313 3.58 -13.54 -0.62
CA MET A 313 4.11 -12.67 -1.66
C MET A 313 3.09 -12.45 -2.78
N LEU A 314 3.24 -11.31 -3.42
CA LEU A 314 2.55 -10.98 -4.66
C LEU A 314 3.54 -11.07 -5.82
N ARG A 315 3.15 -11.76 -6.88
CA ARG A 315 3.93 -11.84 -8.11
C ARG A 315 3.08 -11.49 -9.32
N GLY A 316 3.59 -10.62 -10.15
CA GLY A 316 2.92 -10.21 -11.39
C GLY A 316 3.54 -8.97 -11.98
N ASP A 317 3.29 -8.77 -13.25
CA ASP A 317 3.77 -7.60 -13.99
C ASP A 317 3.29 -6.27 -13.40
N VAL A 318 2.15 -6.29 -12.71
CA VAL A 318 1.55 -5.10 -12.07
C VAL A 318 2.46 -4.51 -10.97
N ILE A 319 3.16 -5.33 -10.19
CA ILE A 319 4.10 -4.88 -9.16
C ILE A 319 5.28 -4.16 -9.80
N ASN A 320 5.89 -4.81 -10.80
CA ASN A 320 7.01 -4.24 -11.55
C ASN A 320 6.59 -2.94 -12.27
N LEU A 321 5.38 -2.88 -12.80
CA LEU A 321 4.85 -1.69 -13.44
C LEU A 321 4.67 -0.54 -12.44
N ALA A 322 4.07 -0.80 -11.27
CA ALA A 322 3.93 0.19 -10.20
C ALA A 322 5.29 0.75 -9.76
N ALA A 323 6.31 -0.12 -9.58
CA ALA A 323 7.67 0.29 -9.26
C ALA A 323 8.30 1.19 -10.34
N ARG A 324 8.11 0.87 -11.62
CA ARG A 324 8.63 1.69 -12.73
C ARG A 324 7.89 3.03 -12.85
N LEU A 325 6.59 3.05 -12.65
CA LEU A 325 5.82 4.30 -12.60
C LEU A 325 6.29 5.19 -11.46
N MET A 326 6.50 4.62 -10.26
CA MET A 326 7.06 5.32 -9.10
C MET A 326 8.41 5.97 -9.43
N GLN A 327 9.35 5.20 -10.00
CA GLN A 327 10.67 5.71 -10.39
C GLN A 327 10.61 6.85 -11.42
N ALA A 328 9.60 6.84 -12.30
CA ALA A 328 9.40 7.88 -13.32
C ALA A 328 8.54 9.06 -12.84
N ALA A 329 7.90 8.95 -11.67
CA ALA A 329 6.91 9.91 -11.19
C ALA A 329 7.52 11.23 -10.67
N GLY A 330 8.82 11.25 -10.31
CA GLY A 330 9.41 12.40 -9.63
C GLY A 330 8.77 12.65 -8.27
N ALA A 331 8.00 13.74 -8.13
CA ALA A 331 7.23 14.04 -6.91
C ALA A 331 5.71 13.96 -7.15
N ALA A 332 5.27 13.23 -8.17
CA ALA A 332 3.86 13.14 -8.55
C ALA A 332 3.29 11.74 -8.27
N VAL A 333 1.97 11.62 -8.43
CA VAL A 333 1.28 10.32 -8.53
C VAL A 333 1.10 10.01 -10.00
N VAL A 334 1.55 8.82 -10.44
CA VAL A 334 1.43 8.36 -11.82
C VAL A 334 0.73 7.02 -11.88
N CYS A 335 -0.27 6.92 -12.77
CA CYS A 335 -1.12 5.76 -12.96
C CYS A 335 -0.92 5.15 -14.35
N ASP A 336 -1.13 3.83 -14.46
CA ASP A 336 -1.21 3.14 -15.75
C ASP A 336 -2.62 3.23 -16.39
N GLN A 337 -2.73 2.78 -17.63
CA GLN A 337 -3.98 2.77 -18.39
C GLN A 337 -5.05 1.88 -17.75
N ALA A 338 -4.69 0.75 -17.15
CA ALA A 338 -5.66 -0.15 -16.52
C ALA A 338 -6.26 0.48 -15.25
N THR A 339 -5.47 1.21 -14.48
CA THR A 339 -5.95 2.00 -13.34
C THR A 339 -6.94 3.08 -13.78
N VAL A 340 -6.64 3.80 -14.87
CA VAL A 340 -7.57 4.80 -15.45
C VAL A 340 -8.89 4.16 -15.87
N GLN A 341 -8.84 3.01 -16.51
CA GLN A 341 -10.05 2.29 -16.93
C GLN A 341 -10.88 1.82 -15.73
N SER A 342 -10.23 1.28 -14.70
CA SER A 342 -10.89 0.79 -13.47
C SER A 342 -11.50 1.92 -12.64
N ALA A 343 -10.90 3.12 -12.68
CA ALA A 343 -11.38 4.31 -11.96
C ALA A 343 -12.28 5.24 -12.81
N ARG A 344 -12.61 4.82 -14.03
CA ARG A 344 -13.35 5.64 -15.00
C ARG A 344 -14.70 6.13 -14.46
N GLY A 345 -14.95 7.44 -14.63
CA GLY A 345 -16.18 8.10 -14.18
C GLY A 345 -16.21 8.40 -12.67
N ARG A 346 -15.11 8.11 -11.94
CA ARG A 346 -14.96 8.45 -10.53
C ARG A 346 -13.77 9.38 -10.28
N ILE A 347 -12.72 9.26 -11.11
CA ILE A 347 -11.52 10.07 -11.08
C ILE A 347 -11.28 10.65 -12.47
N ASP A 348 -10.88 11.93 -12.54
CA ASP A 348 -10.41 12.57 -13.77
C ASP A 348 -8.89 12.45 -13.85
N PHE A 349 -8.39 12.30 -15.08
CA PHE A 349 -6.98 12.07 -15.34
C PHE A 349 -6.47 13.00 -16.45
N GLU A 350 -5.24 13.46 -16.27
CA GLU A 350 -4.44 14.10 -17.29
C GLU A 350 -3.52 13.08 -17.94
N ALA A 351 -3.56 12.98 -19.26
CA ALA A 351 -2.62 12.14 -19.99
C ALA A 351 -1.22 12.78 -19.96
N MET A 352 -0.22 11.97 -19.67
CA MET A 352 1.19 12.35 -19.70
C MET A 352 1.84 11.84 -20.98
N ALA A 353 3.05 12.33 -21.28
CA ALA A 353 3.87 11.70 -22.32
C ALA A 353 4.11 10.22 -21.97
N PRO A 354 3.99 9.30 -22.94
CA PRO A 354 4.28 7.89 -22.68
C PRO A 354 5.67 7.68 -22.13
N LEU A 355 5.80 6.84 -21.11
CA LEU A 355 7.05 6.59 -20.40
C LEU A 355 7.83 5.41 -21.02
N VAL A 356 9.11 5.62 -21.30
CA VAL A 356 10.04 4.54 -21.66
C VAL A 356 10.53 3.88 -20.38
N LEU A 357 10.05 2.68 -20.10
CA LEU A 357 10.35 1.96 -18.86
C LEU A 357 11.34 0.82 -19.13
N LYS A 358 12.31 0.63 -18.23
CA LYS A 358 13.30 -0.46 -18.32
C LYS A 358 12.58 -1.82 -18.39
N GLY A 359 12.92 -2.64 -19.39
CA GLY A 359 12.33 -3.97 -19.59
C GLY A 359 11.02 -3.97 -20.38
N ARG A 360 10.59 -2.82 -20.93
CA ARG A 360 9.44 -2.72 -21.85
C ARG A 360 9.92 -2.34 -23.25
N SER A 361 9.44 -3.07 -24.26
CA SER A 361 9.77 -2.81 -25.67
C SER A 361 9.02 -1.62 -26.26
N GLN A 362 7.88 -1.24 -25.66
CA GLN A 362 7.06 -0.13 -26.10
C GLN A 362 6.86 0.88 -24.95
N PRO A 363 6.75 2.18 -25.28
CA PRO A 363 6.40 3.20 -24.29
C PRO A 363 5.05 2.88 -23.63
N VAL A 364 4.96 3.08 -22.32
CA VAL A 364 3.77 2.81 -21.51
C VAL A 364 2.97 4.09 -21.35
N PRO A 365 1.67 4.11 -21.71
CA PRO A 365 0.80 5.25 -21.41
C PRO A 365 0.74 5.51 -19.91
N ALA A 366 0.91 6.77 -19.54
CA ALA A 366 0.96 7.22 -18.15
C ALA A 366 -0.01 8.38 -17.92
N TYR A 367 -0.58 8.46 -16.74
CA TYR A 367 -1.63 9.40 -16.40
C TYR A 367 -1.43 9.96 -15.00
N ARG A 368 -1.76 11.25 -14.83
CA ARG A 368 -1.80 11.91 -13.54
C ARG A 368 -3.25 12.02 -13.06
N PRO A 369 -3.60 11.55 -11.84
CA PRO A 369 -4.94 11.75 -11.31
C PRO A 369 -5.13 13.22 -10.87
N LEU A 370 -6.18 13.87 -11.37
CA LEU A 370 -6.51 15.27 -11.08
C LEU A 370 -7.38 15.39 -9.82
N GLY A 371 -8.29 14.49 -9.62
CA GLY A 371 -9.20 14.51 -8.49
C GLY A 371 -10.49 13.73 -8.77
N ARG A 372 -11.47 13.92 -7.88
CA ARG A 372 -12.78 13.31 -8.07
C ARG A 372 -13.41 13.92 -9.32
N SER A 373 -13.89 13.05 -10.22
CA SER A 373 -14.66 13.52 -11.38
C SER A 373 -15.92 14.22 -10.87
N GLU A 374 -16.05 15.50 -11.19
CA GLU A 374 -17.36 16.13 -11.09
C GLU A 374 -18.24 15.37 -12.08
N ARG A 375 -19.14 14.53 -11.55
CA ARG A 375 -20.09 13.84 -12.40
C ARG A 375 -20.78 14.89 -13.27
N VAL A 376 -20.33 15.02 -14.50
CA VAL A 376 -21.20 15.54 -15.54
C VAL A 376 -22.37 14.58 -15.54
N THR A 377 -23.49 15.03 -15.00
CA THR A 377 -24.78 14.35 -15.10
C THR A 377 -24.98 14.15 -16.61
N ARG A 378 -24.54 13.00 -17.14
CA ARG A 378 -24.97 12.59 -18.47
C ARG A 378 -26.47 12.66 -18.43
N ALA A 379 -27.05 13.44 -19.34
CA ALA A 379 -28.49 13.55 -19.54
C ALA A 379 -29.06 12.13 -19.37
N ALA A 380 -29.83 11.94 -18.31
CA ALA A 380 -30.27 10.62 -17.92
C ALA A 380 -31.16 10.09 -19.03
N SER A 381 -30.73 9.02 -19.71
CA SER A 381 -31.59 8.36 -20.65
C SER A 381 -32.91 8.02 -19.94
N PRO A 382 -34.08 8.14 -20.55
CA PRO A 382 -35.35 7.93 -19.88
C PRO A 382 -35.42 6.54 -19.22
N ILE A 383 -36.02 6.46 -18.04
CA ILE A 383 -36.26 5.17 -17.38
C ILE A 383 -37.30 4.42 -18.19
N ILE A 384 -36.98 3.18 -18.54
CA ILE A 384 -37.92 2.27 -19.19
C ILE A 384 -38.51 1.35 -18.12
N GLY A 385 -39.84 1.35 -18.00
CA GLY A 385 -40.55 0.56 -16.98
C GLY A 385 -40.58 1.21 -15.59
N ARG A 386 -40.64 0.38 -14.56
CA ARG A 386 -40.71 0.78 -13.14
C ARG A 386 -41.89 1.74 -12.82
N LEU A 387 -43.03 1.57 -13.49
CA LEU A 387 -44.17 2.48 -13.39
C LEU A 387 -44.74 2.51 -11.98
N ARG A 388 -44.79 1.36 -11.31
CA ARG A 388 -45.31 1.24 -9.96
C ARG A 388 -44.45 1.95 -8.92
N GLU A 389 -43.13 1.70 -8.95
CA GLU A 389 -42.18 2.32 -8.04
C GLU A 389 -42.13 3.83 -8.24
N ARG A 390 -42.18 4.27 -9.50
CA ARG A 390 -42.23 5.69 -9.85
C ARG A 390 -43.49 6.38 -9.33
N SER A 391 -44.65 5.78 -9.54
CA SER A 391 -45.95 6.36 -9.08
C SER A 391 -46.02 6.49 -7.56
N VAL A 392 -45.48 5.52 -6.82
CA VAL A 392 -45.43 5.59 -5.34
C VAL A 392 -44.54 6.74 -4.86
N LEU A 393 -43.33 6.89 -5.46
CA LEU A 393 -42.42 7.97 -5.09
C LEU A 393 -42.94 9.35 -5.54
N GLU A 394 -43.59 9.44 -6.70
CA GLU A 394 -44.17 10.65 -7.23
C GLU A 394 -45.35 11.14 -6.36
N ALA A 395 -46.14 10.22 -5.84
CA ALA A 395 -47.24 10.55 -4.89
C ALA A 395 -46.68 11.22 -3.62
N GLN A 396 -45.50 10.84 -3.13
CA GLN A 396 -44.86 11.50 -1.99
C GLN A 396 -44.43 12.94 -2.31
N VAL A 397 -43.92 13.18 -3.52
CA VAL A 397 -43.53 14.52 -3.96
C VAL A 397 -44.79 15.43 -4.10
N VAL A 398 -45.88 14.90 -4.63
CA VAL A 398 -47.16 15.62 -4.75
C VAL A 398 -47.71 15.96 -3.36
N ALA A 399 -47.74 15.00 -2.44
CA ALA A 399 -48.19 15.20 -1.08
C ALA A 399 -47.37 16.28 -0.34
N LEU A 400 -46.06 16.28 -0.50
CA LEU A 400 -45.16 17.29 0.07
C LEU A 400 -45.48 18.69 -0.48
N ARG A 401 -45.74 18.81 -1.77
CA ARG A 401 -46.11 20.07 -2.43
C ARG A 401 -47.49 20.61 -1.94
N GLU A 402 -48.39 19.72 -1.61
CA GLU A 402 -49.71 20.06 -1.07
C GLU A 402 -49.70 20.39 0.42
N GLY A 403 -48.53 20.45 1.03
CA GLY A 403 -48.34 20.81 2.45
C GLY A 403 -48.56 19.67 3.42
N ALA A 404 -48.57 18.43 2.96
CA ALA A 404 -48.55 17.27 3.83
C ALA A 404 -47.22 17.15 4.59
N SER A 405 -47.24 16.57 5.78
CA SER A 405 -46.02 16.28 6.53
C SER A 405 -45.13 15.33 5.74
N GLY A 406 -43.81 15.60 5.78
CA GLY A 406 -42.81 14.74 5.12
C GLY A 406 -42.85 13.29 5.63
N GLY A 407 -42.40 12.38 4.81
CA GLY A 407 -42.25 10.96 5.11
C GLY A 407 -40.86 10.42 4.75
N LEU A 408 -40.60 9.19 5.15
CA LEU A 408 -39.40 8.42 4.78
C LEU A 408 -39.80 7.37 3.75
N ALA A 409 -39.16 7.40 2.57
CA ALA A 409 -39.26 6.34 1.58
C ALA A 409 -37.92 5.61 1.46
N ILE A 410 -37.92 4.29 1.62
CA ILE A 410 -36.72 3.44 1.48
C ILE A 410 -36.86 2.66 0.17
N VAL A 411 -35.81 2.77 -0.69
CA VAL A 411 -35.69 2.01 -1.92
C VAL A 411 -34.57 1.00 -1.76
N GLU A 412 -34.94 -0.27 -1.64
CA GLU A 412 -34.00 -1.38 -1.47
C GLU A 412 -33.96 -2.26 -2.73
N ALA A 413 -32.77 -2.60 -3.18
CA ALA A 413 -32.55 -3.56 -4.26
C ALA A 413 -31.05 -3.92 -4.34
N GLU A 414 -30.71 -5.00 -5.04
CA GLU A 414 -29.33 -5.42 -5.31
C GLU A 414 -28.53 -4.37 -6.11
N ALA A 415 -27.19 -4.51 -6.12
CA ALA A 415 -26.33 -3.65 -6.90
C ALA A 415 -26.65 -3.79 -8.40
N GLY A 416 -26.59 -2.67 -9.16
CA GLY A 416 -26.84 -2.69 -10.61
C GLY A 416 -28.30 -2.64 -11.07
N VAL A 417 -29.28 -2.85 -10.19
CA VAL A 417 -30.73 -2.91 -10.53
C VAL A 417 -31.33 -1.55 -10.89
N GLY A 418 -30.58 -0.45 -10.73
CA GLY A 418 -31.01 0.89 -11.15
C GLY A 418 -31.57 1.80 -10.07
N LYS A 419 -31.29 1.55 -8.77
CA LYS A 419 -31.69 2.42 -7.64
C LYS A 419 -31.30 3.90 -7.87
N SER A 420 -30.05 4.14 -8.16
CA SER A 420 -29.53 5.51 -8.35
C SER A 420 -30.21 6.23 -9.52
N ARG A 421 -30.62 5.48 -10.54
CA ARG A 421 -31.34 6.03 -11.68
C ARG A 421 -32.78 6.39 -11.35
N LEU A 422 -33.45 5.56 -10.53
CA LEU A 422 -34.78 5.86 -10.03
C LEU A 422 -34.76 7.11 -9.14
N MET A 423 -33.75 7.24 -8.28
CA MET A 423 -33.57 8.45 -7.44
C MET A 423 -33.27 9.71 -8.28
N ALA A 424 -32.47 9.59 -9.34
CA ALA A 424 -32.19 10.72 -10.23
C ALA A 424 -33.46 11.18 -11.01
N ASP A 425 -34.30 10.23 -11.46
CA ASP A 425 -35.59 10.55 -12.12
C ASP A 425 -36.55 11.24 -11.14
N LEU A 426 -36.65 10.75 -9.89
CA LEU A 426 -37.44 11.37 -8.83
C LEU A 426 -36.95 12.79 -8.52
N SER A 427 -35.63 13.00 -8.38
CA SER A 427 -35.03 14.31 -8.12
C SER A 427 -35.39 15.31 -9.22
N ALA A 428 -35.20 14.92 -10.48
CA ALA A 428 -35.52 15.78 -11.61
C ALA A 428 -37.02 16.17 -11.67
N ARG A 429 -37.92 15.24 -11.33
CA ARG A 429 -39.36 15.51 -11.26
C ARG A 429 -39.75 16.41 -10.08
N ALA A 430 -39.15 16.21 -8.92
CA ALA A 430 -39.33 17.05 -7.76
C ALA A 430 -38.89 18.49 -8.03
N GLU A 431 -37.74 18.67 -8.62
CA GLU A 431 -37.23 19.99 -9.05
C GLU A 431 -38.16 20.67 -10.08
N ALA A 432 -38.65 19.90 -11.06
CA ALA A 432 -39.56 20.40 -12.10
C ALA A 432 -40.89 20.94 -11.51
N VAL A 433 -41.30 20.48 -10.34
CA VAL A 433 -42.49 20.98 -9.63
C VAL A 433 -42.16 21.96 -8.51
N GLY A 434 -40.94 22.45 -8.44
CA GLY A 434 -40.50 23.48 -7.50
C GLY A 434 -40.09 22.98 -6.12
N VAL A 435 -39.95 21.67 -5.92
CA VAL A 435 -39.43 21.11 -4.67
C VAL A 435 -37.93 21.18 -4.66
N ARG A 436 -37.36 21.74 -3.60
CA ARG A 436 -35.90 21.79 -3.42
C ARG A 436 -35.37 20.40 -3.09
N VAL A 437 -34.44 19.90 -3.89
CA VAL A 437 -33.82 18.60 -3.71
C VAL A 437 -32.39 18.77 -3.19
N LEU A 438 -32.06 18.10 -2.08
CA LEU A 438 -30.71 17.99 -1.55
C LEU A 438 -30.26 16.55 -1.68
N THR A 439 -29.16 16.32 -2.37
CA THR A 439 -28.68 14.97 -2.65
C THR A 439 -27.36 14.70 -1.92
N ALA A 440 -27.26 13.54 -1.31
CA ALA A 440 -26.00 13.04 -0.76
C ALA A 440 -25.77 11.59 -1.17
N THR A 441 -24.52 11.24 -1.30
CA THR A 441 -24.11 9.86 -1.61
C THR A 441 -23.15 9.39 -0.53
N ALA A 442 -23.49 8.31 0.15
CA ALA A 442 -22.53 7.61 1.00
C ALA A 442 -21.47 6.92 0.11
N ASP A 443 -20.24 6.97 0.53
CA ASP A 443 -19.13 6.29 -0.15
C ASP A 443 -18.45 5.36 0.86
N ALA A 444 -18.29 4.10 0.49
CA ALA A 444 -17.63 3.12 1.36
C ALA A 444 -16.17 3.49 1.68
N ILE A 445 -15.50 4.25 0.80
CA ILE A 445 -14.14 4.78 1.04
C ILE A 445 -14.11 5.77 2.19
N GLU A 446 -15.20 6.51 2.36
CA GLU A 446 -15.33 7.58 3.35
C GLU A 446 -16.15 7.13 4.59
N SER A 447 -16.27 5.81 4.81
CA SER A 447 -17.01 5.25 5.94
C SER A 447 -16.53 5.77 7.29
N ASN A 448 -15.22 6.03 7.41
CA ASN A 448 -14.58 6.56 8.62
C ASN A 448 -14.51 8.11 8.65
N THR A 449 -15.03 8.79 7.64
CA THR A 449 -15.06 10.25 7.62
C THR A 449 -16.37 10.75 8.24
N ALA A 450 -16.26 11.33 9.43
CA ALA A 450 -17.41 11.88 10.13
C ALA A 450 -18.21 12.85 9.24
N TYR A 451 -19.53 12.70 9.24
CA TYR A 451 -20.46 13.54 8.51
C TYR A 451 -20.27 13.58 6.98
N TYR A 452 -19.59 12.61 6.35
CA TYR A 452 -19.24 12.66 4.93
C TYR A 452 -20.45 12.91 4.01
N ALA A 453 -21.55 12.14 4.15
CA ALA A 453 -22.76 12.35 3.37
C ALA A 453 -23.41 13.71 3.67
N TRP A 454 -23.41 14.13 4.93
CA TRP A 454 -23.97 15.40 5.36
C TRP A 454 -23.21 16.61 4.85
N ARG A 455 -21.88 16.49 4.58
CA ARG A 455 -21.10 17.56 3.94
C ARG A 455 -21.68 17.98 2.61
N GLN A 456 -22.20 17.04 1.82
CA GLN A 456 -22.82 17.31 0.53
C GLN A 456 -24.16 18.04 0.73
N VAL A 457 -25.00 17.59 1.66
CA VAL A 457 -26.27 18.21 2.00
C VAL A 457 -26.07 19.65 2.49
N PHE A 458 -25.24 19.85 3.50
CA PHE A 458 -24.99 21.18 4.07
C PHE A 458 -24.25 22.09 3.10
N GLY A 459 -23.30 21.55 2.30
CA GLY A 459 -22.66 22.30 1.24
C GLY A 459 -23.67 22.88 0.25
N ALA A 460 -24.60 22.07 -0.24
CA ALA A 460 -25.67 22.50 -1.13
C ALA A 460 -26.65 23.45 -0.45
N LEU A 461 -26.97 23.21 0.84
CA LEU A 461 -27.84 24.08 1.63
C LEU A 461 -27.27 25.48 1.78
N PHE A 462 -25.97 25.61 2.02
CA PHE A 462 -25.27 26.89 2.14
C PHE A 462 -24.83 27.49 0.79
N GLY A 463 -24.98 26.77 -0.33
CA GLY A 463 -24.55 27.21 -1.66
C GLY A 463 -23.02 27.22 -1.79
N LEU A 464 -22.34 26.27 -1.13
CA LEU A 464 -20.90 26.08 -1.19
C LEU A 464 -20.59 25.06 -2.30
N ASP A 465 -20.33 25.53 -3.49
CA ASP A 465 -19.81 24.72 -4.58
C ASP A 465 -18.26 24.72 -4.59
N SER A 466 -17.67 24.00 -5.54
CA SER A 466 -16.21 23.88 -5.66
C SER A 466 -15.49 25.22 -5.91
N SER A 467 -16.20 26.24 -6.36
CA SER A 467 -15.68 27.58 -6.64
C SER A 467 -15.62 28.47 -5.39
N VAL A 468 -16.42 28.19 -4.36
CA VAL A 468 -16.54 28.98 -3.14
C VAL A 468 -15.66 28.39 -2.03
N ARG A 469 -14.58 29.07 -1.67
CA ARG A 469 -13.61 28.61 -0.67
C ARG A 469 -13.18 29.71 0.29
N GLY A 470 -12.59 29.31 1.41
CA GLY A 470 -11.95 30.21 2.36
C GLY A 470 -12.89 31.28 2.95
N ALA A 471 -12.54 32.56 2.81
CA ALA A 471 -13.28 33.68 3.40
C ALA A 471 -14.71 33.80 2.84
N ASP A 472 -14.90 33.55 1.55
CA ASP A 472 -16.22 33.68 0.89
C ASP A 472 -17.17 32.57 1.37
N ALA A 473 -16.67 31.33 1.53
CA ALA A 473 -17.46 30.23 2.09
C ALA A 473 -17.87 30.54 3.53
N ARG A 474 -16.96 31.09 4.33
CA ARG A 474 -17.24 31.52 5.71
C ARG A 474 -18.31 32.58 5.74
N ALA A 475 -18.19 33.63 4.93
CA ALA A 475 -19.13 34.74 4.87
C ALA A 475 -20.55 34.24 4.54
N ARG A 476 -20.71 33.35 3.55
CA ARG A 476 -22.00 32.76 3.17
C ARG A 476 -22.65 31.94 4.30
N VAL A 477 -21.83 31.14 5.01
CA VAL A 477 -22.33 30.37 6.15
C VAL A 477 -22.79 31.30 7.27
N VAL A 478 -21.99 32.30 7.64
CA VAL A 478 -22.34 33.27 8.69
C VAL A 478 -23.59 34.03 8.33
N GLU A 479 -23.73 34.53 7.11
CA GLU A 479 -24.91 35.26 6.61
C GLU A 479 -26.17 34.39 6.74
N LYS A 480 -26.17 33.19 6.25
CA LYS A 480 -27.34 32.28 6.33
C LYS A 480 -27.69 31.87 7.76
N MET A 481 -26.70 31.71 8.62
CA MET A 481 -26.91 31.39 10.02
C MET A 481 -27.40 32.57 10.85
N ALA A 482 -27.21 33.78 10.40
CA ALA A 482 -27.66 34.98 11.10
C ALA A 482 -29.19 35.04 11.29
N SER A 483 -29.95 34.35 10.44
CA SER A 483 -31.42 34.25 10.56
C SER A 483 -31.87 33.29 11.67
N LEU A 484 -30.98 32.43 12.19
CA LEU A 484 -31.29 31.46 13.23
C LEU A 484 -30.91 32.00 14.61
N SER A 485 -31.89 32.15 15.48
CA SER A 485 -31.66 32.66 16.84
C SER A 485 -30.90 31.64 17.70
N GLY A 486 -29.94 32.10 18.50
CA GLY A 486 -29.23 31.30 19.50
C GLY A 486 -28.14 30.35 18.95
N VAL A 487 -27.75 30.46 17.68
CA VAL A 487 -26.72 29.60 17.08
C VAL A 487 -25.38 30.31 16.81
N ALA A 488 -25.31 31.63 16.95
CA ALA A 488 -24.12 32.41 16.61
C ALA A 488 -22.84 31.96 17.33
N GLN A 489 -22.94 31.58 18.60
CA GLN A 489 -21.82 31.09 19.39
C GLN A 489 -21.39 29.64 19.02
N LEU A 490 -22.24 28.89 18.33
CA LEU A 490 -21.98 27.49 17.94
C LEU A 490 -21.45 27.36 16.51
N LEU A 491 -21.33 28.47 15.76
CA LEU A 491 -20.83 28.45 14.36
C LEU A 491 -19.51 27.70 14.15
N PRO A 492 -18.53 27.76 15.07
CA PRO A 492 -17.27 27.00 14.89
C PRO A 492 -17.48 25.49 14.80
N LEU A 493 -18.57 24.96 15.35
CA LEU A 493 -18.88 23.52 15.29
C LEU A 493 -19.20 23.05 13.86
N LEU A 494 -19.58 23.96 12.96
CA LEU A 494 -19.79 23.64 11.55
C LEU A 494 -18.50 23.20 10.84
N ASN A 495 -17.33 23.51 11.38
CA ASN A 495 -16.05 23.01 10.86
C ASN A 495 -15.96 21.48 10.79
N ALA A 496 -16.72 20.76 11.62
CA ALA A 496 -16.80 19.30 11.57
C ALA A 496 -17.44 18.78 10.26
N VAL A 497 -18.31 19.60 9.66
CA VAL A 497 -19.08 19.22 8.46
C VAL A 497 -18.67 20.03 7.24
N LEU A 498 -18.33 21.29 7.41
CA LEU A 498 -17.96 22.21 6.32
C LEU A 498 -16.51 22.67 6.46
N ALA A 499 -15.78 22.74 5.37
CA ALA A 499 -14.39 23.23 5.36
C ALA A 499 -14.33 24.78 5.34
N VAL A 500 -14.95 25.43 6.35
CA VAL A 500 -15.10 26.89 6.39
C VAL A 500 -14.13 27.62 7.31
N GLN A 501 -13.40 26.89 8.15
CA GLN A 501 -12.36 27.42 9.05
C GLN A 501 -12.84 28.60 9.91
N ILE A 502 -13.97 28.45 10.59
CA ILE A 502 -14.45 29.44 11.57
C ILE A 502 -13.64 29.28 12.86
N PRO A 503 -12.95 30.31 13.37
CA PRO A 503 -12.17 30.20 14.61
C PRO A 503 -13.06 29.82 15.81
N ASP A 504 -12.55 28.95 16.67
CA ASP A 504 -13.21 28.62 17.93
C ASP A 504 -13.29 29.87 18.82
N ASN A 505 -14.40 30.01 19.54
CA ASN A 505 -14.60 31.00 20.59
C ASN A 505 -14.45 30.36 21.98
N GLU A 506 -14.54 31.14 23.04
CA GLU A 506 -14.39 30.69 24.43
C GLU A 506 -15.29 29.47 24.73
N LEU A 507 -16.54 29.50 24.27
CA LEU A 507 -17.50 28.42 24.49
C LEU A 507 -17.11 27.13 23.74
N THR A 508 -16.72 27.25 22.46
CA THR A 508 -16.42 26.07 21.63
C THR A 508 -15.03 25.49 21.86
N GLN A 509 -14.10 26.27 22.44
CA GLN A 509 -12.79 25.78 22.88
C GLN A 509 -12.90 24.83 24.07
N GLU A 510 -13.86 25.07 24.96
CA GLU A 510 -14.11 24.20 26.11
C GLU A 510 -14.85 22.90 25.74
N MET A 511 -15.48 22.84 24.58
CA MET A 511 -16.20 21.67 24.10
C MET A 511 -15.25 20.63 23.48
N VAL A 512 -15.04 19.52 24.17
CA VAL A 512 -14.19 18.41 23.70
C VAL A 512 -14.95 17.08 23.68
N GLY A 513 -14.52 16.13 22.87
CA GLY A 513 -15.06 14.77 22.81
C GLY A 513 -16.56 14.74 22.54
N GLU A 514 -17.31 13.97 23.34
CA GLU A 514 -18.75 13.74 23.20
C GLU A 514 -19.57 15.03 23.31
N VAL A 515 -19.18 15.95 24.17
CA VAL A 515 -19.88 17.25 24.34
C VAL A 515 -19.85 18.06 23.06
N ARG A 516 -18.70 18.11 22.38
CA ARG A 516 -18.56 18.80 21.09
C ARG A 516 -19.37 18.12 20.01
N GLU A 517 -19.36 16.79 19.98
CA GLU A 517 -20.12 16.01 18.99
C GLU A 517 -21.63 16.18 19.17
N GLU A 518 -22.13 16.12 20.39
CA GLU A 518 -23.55 16.28 20.68
C GLU A 518 -24.06 17.69 20.31
N ASN A 519 -23.31 18.74 20.69
CA ASN A 519 -23.62 20.11 20.31
C ASN A 519 -23.55 20.33 18.80
N THR A 520 -22.63 19.66 18.10
CA THR A 520 -22.57 19.68 16.62
C THR A 520 -23.83 19.06 16.03
N ARG A 521 -24.27 17.89 16.51
CA ARG A 521 -25.52 17.23 16.07
C ARG A 521 -26.74 18.12 16.32
N HIS A 522 -26.84 18.73 17.49
CA HIS A 522 -27.93 19.65 17.81
C HIS A 522 -27.94 20.90 16.90
N LEU A 523 -26.78 21.46 16.61
CA LEU A 523 -26.67 22.57 15.69
C LEU A 523 -27.12 22.18 14.28
N LEU A 524 -26.65 21.04 13.77
CA LEU A 524 -27.01 20.56 12.43
C LEU A 524 -28.52 20.25 12.30
N ALA A 525 -29.17 19.81 13.38
CA ALA A 525 -30.61 19.58 13.40
C ALA A 525 -31.44 20.89 13.40
N LYS A 526 -30.85 22.03 13.79
CA LYS A 526 -31.53 23.34 13.75
C LYS A 526 -31.38 24.03 12.40
N VAL A 527 -30.39 23.65 11.61
CA VAL A 527 -30.10 24.18 10.27
C VAL A 527 -30.97 23.51 9.20
#